data_03d65692977bb5f6c18630a805978ddd
#
_entry.id   03d65692977bb5f6c18630a805978ddd
#
_cell.length_a   1.000
_cell.length_b   1.000
_cell.length_c   1.000
_cell.angle_alpha   90.00
_cell.angle_beta   90.00
_cell.angle_gamma   90.00
#
_symmetry.space_group_name_H-M   'P 1'
#
loop_
_entity.id
_entity.type
_entity.pdbx_description
1 polymer ?
#
loop_
_entity_poly.entity_id
_entity_poly.type
_entity_poly.pdbx_seq_one_letter_code
_entity_poly.pdbx_strand_id
1 'polypeptide(L)'
;MMKWLVKGIQNGGGDFVLAGECELKGETRVITEVPEGITTSVTASLDLPTVEDEHIFMNGYQTWTYCPEYTKNDRIRGVHGLPKAAVDKFSLDRYGDYHFVKYPYKKGILHGFSYCWFRDKYRYRLIASLDETPGYTQFTYDASQGKLYLKRDCSGIACAGDFHAFDLVCLEGTEDEVFDEWFRLLGVKPIRNVPLRGYSSWYNRYENIDSEAIANDLAGCRKILSVNDLFQIDDGWEPAVGDWLKADTEKFPGGMKREVERIHEAGFQAGIWVAPFVAEEESEAFRKHPDWFVRVNGQPWKLGCNWSGFYGLDIDHPEVRKYLEKVFRRIFDEWGFDLVKLDFLYGAAAFGTRKESRAARMIRAMKWLREMCGDHAIIGCGVPVMPAFGLVDYCRISCDVTLDWNDKLYMQIVHRERPSTKQAVGNIISRRQLNGRAYLSDPDVFFLREENCKLTEEEKTELAKMDALLGGAWLTSDDPGSYTPEMRRNYWLIRRYTEAQNVQYDPVRRRINYELDGYPAHLDLKALLK
;
A
#
# COMPACT_ATOMS: atom_id res chain seq x y z
N MET A 1 -29.85 -1.96 -12.40
CA MET A 1 -29.42 -1.23 -13.64
C MET A 1 -28.42 -0.15 -13.26
N MET A 2 -27.30 -0.09 -13.92
CA MET A 2 -26.27 0.96 -13.78
C MET A 2 -26.49 1.99 -14.89
N LYS A 3 -26.63 3.26 -14.49
CA LYS A 3 -26.73 4.40 -15.42
C LYS A 3 -25.35 5.02 -15.54
N TRP A 4 -24.85 5.22 -16.75
CA TRP A 4 -23.55 5.81 -16.99
C TRP A 4 -23.62 7.08 -17.83
N LEU A 5 -22.62 7.95 -17.70
CA LEU A 5 -22.52 9.25 -18.34
C LEU A 5 -21.05 9.57 -18.64
N VAL A 6 -20.77 9.91 -19.91
CA VAL A 6 -19.47 10.42 -20.38
C VAL A 6 -19.67 11.83 -20.93
N LYS A 7 -18.88 12.76 -20.44
CA LYS A 7 -18.86 14.16 -20.86
C LYS A 7 -17.48 14.57 -21.32
N GLY A 8 -17.41 15.44 -22.29
CA GLY A 8 -16.15 16.01 -22.75
C GLY A 8 -16.33 17.23 -23.63
N ILE A 9 -15.20 17.74 -24.12
CA ILE A 9 -15.13 18.88 -25.04
C ILE A 9 -14.45 18.39 -26.33
N GLN A 10 -15.08 18.60 -27.49
CA GLN A 10 -14.55 18.22 -28.80
C GLN A 10 -13.37 19.12 -29.22
N ASN A 11 -12.46 18.57 -30.01
CA ASN A 11 -11.49 19.41 -30.72
C ASN A 11 -12.21 20.34 -31.68
N GLY A 12 -11.99 21.65 -31.54
CA GLY A 12 -12.70 22.69 -32.31
C GLY A 12 -13.86 23.35 -31.55
N GLY A 13 -14.12 22.91 -30.32
CA GLY A 13 -15.12 23.50 -29.41
C GLY A 13 -16.47 22.79 -29.46
N GLY A 14 -17.22 22.95 -28.39
CA GLY A 14 -18.51 22.29 -28.18
C GLY A 14 -18.41 21.10 -27.22
N ASP A 15 -19.40 20.97 -26.37
CA ASP A 15 -19.51 19.88 -25.41
C ASP A 15 -20.12 18.65 -26.07
N PHE A 16 -19.71 17.47 -25.64
CA PHE A 16 -20.43 16.22 -25.91
C PHE A 16 -20.90 15.56 -24.62
N VAL A 17 -22.03 14.89 -24.70
CA VAL A 17 -22.63 14.13 -23.59
C VAL A 17 -23.15 12.82 -24.13
N LEU A 18 -22.65 11.72 -23.64
CA LEU A 18 -23.08 10.36 -23.97
C LEU A 18 -23.58 9.69 -22.68
N ALA A 19 -24.72 9.02 -22.78
CA ALA A 19 -25.34 8.36 -21.64
C ALA A 19 -25.99 7.05 -22.05
N GLY A 20 -26.08 6.13 -21.08
CA GLY A 20 -26.78 4.85 -21.30
C GLY A 20 -27.01 4.11 -19.99
N GLU A 21 -27.58 2.94 -20.14
CA GLU A 21 -27.87 2.04 -19.03
C GLU A 21 -27.38 0.62 -19.38
N CYS A 22 -26.89 -0.12 -18.38
CA CYS A 22 -26.58 -1.54 -18.51
C CYS A 22 -26.83 -2.27 -17.18
N GLU A 23 -26.95 -3.58 -17.23
CA GLU A 23 -26.98 -4.38 -16.02
C GLU A 23 -25.55 -4.56 -15.50
N LEU A 24 -25.32 -4.29 -14.21
CA LEU A 24 -24.07 -4.63 -13.55
C LEU A 24 -24.20 -6.01 -12.91
N LYS A 25 -23.74 -7.04 -13.62
CA LYS A 25 -23.79 -8.44 -13.19
C LYS A 25 -22.65 -9.21 -13.83
N GLY A 26 -21.85 -9.94 -13.02
CA GLY A 26 -20.63 -10.55 -13.52
C GLY A 26 -19.69 -9.49 -14.13
N GLU A 27 -18.98 -9.87 -15.19
CA GLU A 27 -18.15 -8.96 -15.97
C GLU A 27 -19.02 -8.01 -16.80
N THR A 28 -18.78 -6.71 -16.66
CA THR A 28 -19.56 -5.66 -17.31
C THR A 28 -18.64 -4.61 -17.91
N ARG A 29 -18.70 -4.40 -19.21
CA ARG A 29 -17.94 -3.39 -19.94
C ARG A 29 -18.85 -2.30 -20.47
N VAL A 30 -18.47 -1.05 -20.25
CA VAL A 30 -19.12 0.13 -20.81
C VAL A 30 -18.16 0.77 -21.81
N ILE A 31 -18.39 0.50 -23.09
CA ILE A 31 -17.64 1.09 -24.21
C ILE A 31 -18.58 1.99 -24.98
N THR A 32 -18.13 3.19 -25.32
CA THR A 32 -18.89 4.16 -26.11
C THR A 32 -18.00 4.88 -27.09
N GLU A 33 -18.50 5.15 -28.29
CA GLU A 33 -17.76 5.94 -29.28
C GLU A 33 -17.81 7.42 -28.88
N VAL A 34 -16.63 8.03 -28.69
CA VAL A 34 -16.49 9.44 -28.33
C VAL A 34 -15.84 10.23 -29.47
N PRO A 35 -16.23 11.49 -29.68
CA PRO A 35 -15.54 12.36 -30.62
C PRO A 35 -14.11 12.66 -30.16
N GLU A 36 -13.25 13.06 -31.09
CA GLU A 36 -11.90 13.51 -30.75
C GLU A 36 -11.98 14.77 -29.87
N GLY A 37 -11.35 14.70 -28.69
CA GLY A 37 -11.41 15.78 -27.71
C GLY A 37 -10.76 15.41 -26.37
N ILE A 38 -11.30 15.97 -25.30
CA ILE A 38 -10.90 15.66 -23.93
C ILE A 38 -12.11 15.28 -23.07
N THR A 39 -11.93 14.32 -22.20
CA THR A 39 -12.94 13.98 -21.18
C THR A 39 -13.01 15.06 -20.10
N THR A 40 -14.21 15.39 -19.64
CA THR A 40 -14.42 16.27 -18.47
C THR A 40 -15.00 15.53 -17.28
N SER A 41 -15.81 14.50 -17.53
CA SER A 41 -16.41 13.67 -16.48
C SER A 41 -16.85 12.31 -17.03
N VAL A 42 -16.50 11.24 -16.34
CA VAL A 42 -16.99 9.88 -16.59
C VAL A 42 -17.53 9.35 -15.28
N THR A 43 -18.85 9.11 -15.24
CA THR A 43 -19.56 8.71 -14.02
C THR A 43 -20.56 7.60 -14.28
N ALA A 44 -20.86 6.83 -13.24
CA ALA A 44 -22.00 5.93 -13.24
C ALA A 44 -22.70 5.92 -11.87
N SER A 45 -23.90 5.39 -11.83
CA SER A 45 -24.63 5.18 -10.58
C SER A 45 -25.55 3.97 -10.68
N LEU A 46 -25.72 3.29 -9.57
CA LEU A 46 -26.68 2.19 -9.44
C LEU A 46 -27.38 2.24 -8.09
N ASP A 47 -28.62 1.77 -8.08
CA ASP A 47 -29.37 1.59 -6.85
C ASP A 47 -28.81 0.36 -6.11
N LEU A 48 -28.41 0.57 -4.89
CA LEU A 48 -27.88 -0.44 -3.99
C LEU A 48 -28.46 -0.19 -2.59
N PRO A 49 -29.70 -0.66 -2.34
CA PRO A 49 -30.38 -0.43 -1.09
C PRO A 49 -29.56 -0.93 0.11
N THR A 50 -29.52 -0.14 1.14
CA THR A 50 -28.83 -0.48 2.40
C THR A 50 -29.58 -1.60 3.11
N VAL A 51 -28.87 -2.65 3.47
CA VAL A 51 -29.38 -3.73 4.32
C VAL A 51 -29.06 -3.42 5.78
N GLU A 52 -29.90 -3.85 6.71
CA GLU A 52 -29.63 -3.72 8.14
C GLU A 52 -28.47 -4.66 8.52
N ASP A 53 -27.58 -4.20 9.41
CA ASP A 53 -26.38 -4.94 9.85
C ASP A 53 -25.37 -5.32 8.74
N GLU A 54 -25.50 -4.72 7.55
CA GLU A 54 -24.56 -4.90 6.47
C GLU A 54 -23.21 -4.24 6.81
N HIS A 55 -22.12 -4.98 6.61
CA HIS A 55 -20.77 -4.47 6.65
C HIS A 55 -20.34 -4.00 5.26
N ILE A 56 -19.66 -2.87 5.20
CA ILE A 56 -19.28 -2.20 3.96
C ILE A 56 -17.77 -1.96 3.98
N PHE A 57 -17.10 -2.40 2.94
CA PHE A 57 -15.70 -2.09 2.73
C PHE A 57 -15.52 -1.18 1.54
N MET A 58 -14.72 -0.15 1.72
CA MET A 58 -14.31 0.79 0.69
C MET A 58 -12.79 0.85 0.68
N ASN A 59 -12.14 0.20 -0.30
CA ASN A 59 -10.69 0.19 -0.36
C ASN A 59 -10.12 1.60 -0.45
N GLY A 60 -9.08 1.89 0.32
CA GLY A 60 -8.38 3.17 0.27
C GLY A 60 -7.54 3.33 -1.00
N TYR A 61 -7.16 4.57 -1.31
CA TYR A 61 -6.39 4.91 -2.50
C TYR A 61 -5.06 4.16 -2.59
N GLN A 62 -4.31 4.16 -1.50
CA GLN A 62 -3.02 3.50 -1.43
C GLN A 62 -2.92 2.56 -0.21
N THR A 63 -1.83 1.80 -0.13
CA THR A 63 -1.63 0.75 0.87
C THR A 63 -1.68 1.28 2.30
N TRP A 64 -1.21 2.48 2.59
CA TRP A 64 -1.28 3.08 3.94
C TRP A 64 -2.67 3.57 4.33
N THR A 65 -3.56 3.83 3.36
CA THR A 65 -4.87 4.41 3.65
C THR A 65 -5.69 3.47 4.55
N TYR A 66 -6.10 3.96 5.71
CA TYR A 66 -6.98 3.22 6.62
C TYR A 66 -8.35 2.99 6.01
N CYS A 67 -8.74 1.73 5.87
CA CYS A 67 -10.00 1.28 5.29
C CYS A 67 -10.53 0.05 6.05
N PRO A 68 -11.14 0.25 7.23
CA PRO A 68 -11.78 -0.82 7.99
C PRO A 68 -13.11 -1.26 7.34
N GLU A 69 -13.74 -2.25 7.90
CA GLU A 69 -15.15 -2.52 7.65
C GLU A 69 -15.99 -1.40 8.27
N TYR A 70 -16.83 -0.78 7.46
CA TYR A 70 -17.77 0.28 7.84
C TYR A 70 -19.19 -0.27 7.95
N THR A 71 -20.04 0.53 8.59
CA THR A 71 -21.50 0.40 8.58
C THR A 71 -22.14 1.65 7.95
N LYS A 72 -23.44 1.61 7.69
CA LYS A 72 -24.23 2.77 7.25
C LYS A 72 -24.18 3.97 8.21
N ASN A 73 -23.65 3.77 9.41
CA ASN A 73 -23.56 4.79 10.45
C ASN A 73 -22.19 5.47 10.53
N ASP A 74 -21.22 4.96 9.84
CA ASP A 74 -19.84 5.44 9.89
C ASP A 74 -19.61 6.66 8.99
N ARG A 75 -18.44 7.27 9.16
CA ARG A 75 -17.98 8.45 8.43
C ARG A 75 -16.53 8.26 8.05
N ILE A 76 -16.19 8.68 6.84
CA ILE A 76 -14.79 8.76 6.43
C ILE A 76 -14.30 10.19 6.62
N ARG A 77 -13.23 10.36 7.38
CA ARG A 77 -12.56 11.64 7.57
C ARG A 77 -11.64 11.95 6.39
N GLY A 78 -11.67 13.22 5.96
CA GLY A 78 -10.63 13.81 5.14
C GLY A 78 -9.93 14.92 5.92
N VAL A 79 -8.93 15.52 5.32
CA VAL A 79 -8.16 16.64 5.92
C VAL A 79 -8.81 18.01 5.71
N HIS A 80 -9.90 18.09 4.96
CA HIS A 80 -10.55 19.36 4.57
C HIS A 80 -11.20 20.13 5.74
N GLY A 81 -11.38 19.48 6.88
CA GLY A 81 -11.85 20.14 8.12
C GLY A 81 -10.75 20.82 8.93
N LEU A 82 -9.49 20.64 8.53
CA LEU A 82 -8.33 21.24 9.18
C LEU A 82 -8.06 22.65 8.63
N PRO A 83 -7.43 23.56 9.41
CA PRO A 83 -6.99 24.85 8.89
C PRO A 83 -6.07 24.68 7.67
N LYS A 84 -6.38 25.38 6.58
CA LYS A 84 -5.62 25.29 5.32
C LYS A 84 -4.12 25.49 5.54
N ALA A 85 -3.72 26.45 6.37
CA ALA A 85 -2.31 26.70 6.68
C ALA A 85 -1.60 25.48 7.31
N ALA A 86 -2.31 24.66 8.12
CA ALA A 86 -1.75 23.43 8.68
C ALA A 86 -1.66 22.33 7.61
N VAL A 87 -2.68 22.18 6.78
CA VAL A 87 -2.67 21.21 5.66
C VAL A 87 -1.52 21.52 4.71
N ASP A 88 -1.36 22.78 4.31
CA ASP A 88 -0.29 23.22 3.40
C ASP A 88 1.10 23.03 4.03
N LYS A 89 1.26 23.44 5.30
CA LYS A 89 2.55 23.34 6.02
C LYS A 89 3.05 21.90 6.15
N PHE A 90 2.15 20.97 6.47
CA PHE A 90 2.47 19.56 6.68
C PHE A 90 2.15 18.68 5.47
N SER A 91 1.71 19.26 4.35
CA SER A 91 1.36 18.54 3.13
C SER A 91 0.37 17.39 3.36
N LEU A 92 -0.56 17.54 4.30
CA LEU A 92 -1.45 16.46 4.78
C LEU A 92 -2.39 15.93 3.70
N ASP A 93 -2.69 16.71 2.67
CA ASP A 93 -3.52 16.32 1.54
C ASP A 93 -2.76 15.53 0.45
N ARG A 94 -1.47 15.24 0.65
CA ARG A 94 -0.60 14.61 -0.34
C ARG A 94 -0.38 13.11 -0.10
N TYR A 95 -0.52 12.63 1.12
CA TYR A 95 -0.28 11.23 1.47
C TYR A 95 -1.36 10.27 0.99
N GLY A 96 -2.59 10.74 0.82
CA GLY A 96 -3.74 9.95 0.36
C GLY A 96 -4.41 10.56 -0.85
N ASP A 97 -5.72 10.37 -0.93
CA ASP A 97 -6.57 10.84 -2.03
C ASP A 97 -7.19 12.24 -1.81
N TYR A 98 -6.86 12.92 -0.72
CA TYR A 98 -7.49 14.17 -0.29
C TYR A 98 -7.31 15.33 -1.29
N HIS A 99 -6.28 15.26 -2.13
CA HIS A 99 -6.08 16.23 -3.22
C HIS A 99 -7.11 16.04 -4.34
N PHE A 100 -7.66 14.84 -4.50
CA PHE A 100 -8.55 14.45 -5.59
C PHE A 100 -10.00 14.27 -5.16
N VAL A 101 -10.21 13.86 -3.91
CA VAL A 101 -11.53 13.57 -3.32
C VAL A 101 -11.81 14.48 -2.14
N LYS A 102 -12.97 15.14 -2.17
CA LYS A 102 -13.47 15.89 -1.02
C LYS A 102 -14.37 15.00 -0.18
N TYR A 103 -13.99 14.80 1.07
CA TYR A 103 -14.75 14.05 2.04
C TYR A 103 -15.74 14.96 2.76
N PRO A 104 -17.06 14.75 2.63
CA PRO A 104 -18.06 15.61 3.27
C PRO A 104 -18.16 15.40 4.78
N TYR A 105 -17.46 14.40 5.34
CA TYR A 105 -17.55 14.00 6.75
C TYR A 105 -19.00 13.79 7.20
N LYS A 106 -19.82 13.24 6.31
CA LYS A 106 -21.24 12.98 6.53
C LYS A 106 -21.46 11.50 6.81
N LYS A 107 -22.31 11.19 7.80
CA LYS A 107 -22.70 9.82 8.13
C LYS A 107 -23.27 9.09 6.92
N GLY A 108 -22.81 7.86 6.69
CA GLY A 108 -23.25 7.00 5.61
C GLY A 108 -22.74 7.39 4.21
N ILE A 109 -21.83 8.37 4.10
CA ILE A 109 -21.12 8.66 2.85
C ILE A 109 -19.74 8.04 2.93
N LEU A 110 -19.53 6.97 2.16
CA LEU A 110 -18.31 6.16 2.17
C LEU A 110 -17.62 6.21 0.81
N HIS A 111 -16.29 6.36 0.80
CA HIS A 111 -15.48 6.48 -0.41
C HIS A 111 -14.43 5.39 -0.51
N GLY A 112 -14.20 4.88 -1.71
CA GLY A 112 -13.16 3.90 -2.01
C GLY A 112 -12.61 4.00 -3.42
N PHE A 113 -11.60 3.19 -3.69
CA PHE A 113 -10.90 3.08 -4.97
C PHE A 113 -10.78 1.62 -5.39
N SER A 114 -10.87 1.37 -6.67
CA SER A 114 -10.61 0.10 -7.35
C SER A 114 -11.57 -1.03 -7.00
N TYR A 115 -11.96 -1.21 -5.74
CA TYR A 115 -12.96 -2.18 -5.33
C TYR A 115 -13.64 -1.81 -4.02
N CYS A 116 -14.87 -2.30 -3.88
CA CYS A 116 -15.65 -2.26 -2.64
C CYS A 116 -16.45 -3.56 -2.51
N TRP A 117 -16.82 -3.87 -1.29
CA TRP A 117 -17.73 -4.98 -1.06
C TRP A 117 -18.73 -4.67 0.05
N PHE A 118 -19.86 -5.39 -0.01
CA PHE A 118 -20.97 -5.36 0.94
C PHE A 118 -21.14 -6.77 1.47
N ARG A 119 -21.25 -6.94 2.79
CA ARG A 119 -21.28 -8.25 3.41
C ARG A 119 -22.39 -8.38 4.43
N ASP A 120 -23.22 -9.40 4.25
CA ASP A 120 -24.13 -9.93 5.28
C ASP A 120 -23.55 -11.26 5.80
N LYS A 121 -23.14 -11.28 7.07
CA LYS A 121 -22.47 -12.41 7.73
C LYS A 121 -21.28 -12.96 6.91
N TYR A 122 -21.50 -13.99 6.12
CA TYR A 122 -20.48 -14.67 5.31
C TYR A 122 -20.67 -14.49 3.80
N ARG A 123 -21.71 -13.77 3.40
CA ARG A 123 -22.02 -13.55 1.98
C ARG A 123 -21.59 -12.18 1.54
N TYR A 124 -20.75 -12.13 0.53
CA TYR A 124 -20.19 -10.95 -0.05
C TYR A 124 -20.87 -10.58 -1.36
N ARG A 125 -21.02 -9.29 -1.60
CA ARG A 125 -21.22 -8.70 -2.91
C ARG A 125 -20.01 -7.83 -3.20
N LEU A 126 -19.14 -8.29 -4.08
CA LEU A 126 -17.94 -7.57 -4.53
C LEU A 126 -18.30 -6.77 -5.79
N ILE A 127 -17.93 -5.47 -5.80
CA ILE A 127 -17.94 -4.62 -6.99
C ILE A 127 -16.52 -4.10 -7.17
N ALA A 128 -15.88 -4.45 -8.28
CA ALA A 128 -14.48 -4.17 -8.48
C ALA A 128 -14.16 -3.77 -9.93
N SER A 129 -13.10 -3.00 -10.08
CA SER A 129 -12.53 -2.65 -11.39
C SER A 129 -11.76 -3.84 -11.98
N LEU A 130 -11.84 -3.99 -13.30
CA LEU A 130 -11.03 -4.94 -14.08
C LEU A 130 -9.90 -4.22 -14.85
N ASP A 131 -10.04 -2.91 -15.08
CA ASP A 131 -9.03 -2.09 -15.73
C ASP A 131 -9.02 -0.67 -15.16
N GLU A 132 -7.85 -0.24 -14.69
CA GLU A 132 -7.61 1.12 -14.17
C GLU A 132 -6.84 2.02 -15.16
N THR A 133 -6.46 1.50 -16.33
CA THR A 133 -5.67 2.28 -17.32
C THR A 133 -6.38 3.55 -17.79
N PRO A 134 -7.70 3.59 -18.02
CA PRO A 134 -8.38 4.84 -18.37
C PRO A 134 -8.43 5.86 -17.23
N GLY A 135 -8.24 5.40 -15.98
CA GLY A 135 -8.27 6.19 -14.76
C GLY A 135 -8.67 5.34 -13.57
N TYR A 136 -8.34 5.77 -12.36
CA TYR A 136 -8.82 5.07 -11.16
C TYR A 136 -10.33 5.05 -11.10
N THR A 137 -10.91 3.90 -10.73
CA THR A 137 -12.33 3.80 -10.42
C THR A 137 -12.56 4.23 -8.97
N GLN A 138 -13.23 5.34 -8.79
CA GLN A 138 -13.62 5.88 -7.48
C GLN A 138 -15.06 5.47 -7.17
N PHE A 139 -15.30 4.94 -5.98
CA PHE A 139 -16.61 4.58 -5.47
C PHE A 139 -17.06 5.57 -4.40
N THR A 140 -18.34 5.94 -4.42
CA THR A 140 -18.98 6.68 -3.34
C THR A 140 -20.32 6.04 -3.03
N TYR A 141 -20.45 5.46 -1.85
CA TYR A 141 -21.73 4.91 -1.40
C TYR A 141 -22.46 5.93 -0.51
N ASP A 142 -23.70 6.24 -0.86
CA ASP A 142 -24.62 7.02 -0.04
C ASP A 142 -25.67 6.09 0.56
N ALA A 143 -25.46 5.69 1.80
CA ALA A 143 -26.35 4.80 2.52
C ALA A 143 -27.76 5.41 2.74
N SER A 144 -27.89 6.75 2.78
CA SER A 144 -29.17 7.42 2.97
C SER A 144 -30.04 7.36 1.72
N GLN A 145 -29.44 7.28 0.55
CA GLN A 145 -30.11 7.14 -0.74
C GLN A 145 -30.14 5.68 -1.22
N GLY A 146 -29.37 4.79 -0.61
CA GLY A 146 -29.17 3.43 -1.10
C GLY A 146 -28.58 3.42 -2.51
N LYS A 147 -27.55 4.26 -2.75
CA LYS A 147 -26.93 4.42 -4.07
C LYS A 147 -25.41 4.31 -4.01
N LEU A 148 -24.87 3.59 -4.98
CA LEU A 148 -23.44 3.57 -5.27
C LEU A 148 -23.18 4.43 -6.51
N TYR A 149 -22.31 5.42 -6.35
CA TYR A 149 -21.80 6.28 -7.41
C TYR A 149 -20.39 5.85 -7.78
N LEU A 150 -20.10 5.85 -9.07
CA LEU A 150 -18.78 5.58 -9.62
C LEU A 150 -18.30 6.80 -10.39
N LYS A 151 -17.00 7.08 -10.30
CA LYS A 151 -16.34 8.10 -11.09
C LYS A 151 -15.02 7.53 -11.60
N ARG A 152 -14.73 7.75 -12.89
CA ARG A 152 -13.42 7.46 -13.46
C ARG A 152 -12.53 8.71 -13.34
N ASP A 153 -11.32 8.54 -12.81
CA ASP A 153 -10.34 9.63 -12.66
C ASP A 153 -9.58 9.87 -13.97
N CYS A 154 -10.30 10.42 -14.95
CA CYS A 154 -9.80 10.67 -16.30
C CYS A 154 -10.15 12.07 -16.83
N SER A 155 -10.48 13.03 -15.97
CA SER A 155 -10.77 14.40 -16.38
C SER A 155 -9.54 15.08 -16.99
N GLY A 156 -9.73 15.73 -18.16
CA GLY A 156 -8.67 16.42 -18.90
C GLY A 156 -7.83 15.51 -19.80
N ILE A 157 -8.19 14.23 -19.93
CA ILE A 157 -7.46 13.26 -20.76
C ILE A 157 -8.03 13.24 -22.16
N ALA A 158 -7.14 13.18 -23.18
CA ALA A 158 -7.52 13.06 -24.58
C ALA A 158 -8.31 11.78 -24.83
N CYS A 159 -9.36 11.87 -25.65
CA CYS A 159 -10.21 10.77 -26.03
C CYS A 159 -10.56 10.84 -27.52
N ALA A 160 -10.75 9.67 -28.14
CA ALA A 160 -11.24 9.52 -29.51
C ALA A 160 -11.69 8.08 -29.77
N GLY A 161 -12.74 7.87 -30.57
CA GLY A 161 -13.21 6.54 -30.96
C GLY A 161 -13.74 5.73 -29.79
N ASP A 162 -13.45 4.43 -29.75
CA ASP A 162 -13.90 3.52 -28.70
C ASP A 162 -13.28 3.89 -27.35
N PHE A 163 -14.11 4.37 -26.44
CA PHE A 163 -13.72 4.80 -25.11
C PHE A 163 -14.25 3.82 -24.05
N HIS A 164 -13.33 3.21 -23.29
CA HIS A 164 -13.64 2.32 -22.18
C HIS A 164 -13.98 3.14 -20.93
N ALA A 165 -15.25 3.47 -20.77
CA ALA A 165 -15.73 4.25 -19.63
C ALA A 165 -15.58 3.46 -18.32
N PHE A 166 -16.02 2.20 -18.33
CA PHE A 166 -15.90 1.30 -17.18
C PHE A 166 -15.69 -0.15 -17.63
N ASP A 167 -14.77 -0.83 -16.96
CA ASP A 167 -14.61 -2.28 -16.96
C ASP A 167 -14.74 -2.76 -15.51
N LEU A 168 -15.85 -3.41 -15.18
CA LEU A 168 -16.22 -3.75 -13.83
C LEU A 168 -16.60 -5.21 -13.70
N VAL A 169 -16.55 -5.72 -12.49
CA VAL A 169 -17.17 -7.00 -12.11
C VAL A 169 -18.08 -6.80 -10.90
N CYS A 170 -19.21 -7.51 -10.88
CA CYS A 170 -20.10 -7.63 -9.74
C CYS A 170 -20.32 -9.11 -9.44
N LEU A 171 -19.82 -9.58 -8.30
CA LEU A 171 -19.84 -10.97 -7.89
C LEU A 171 -20.53 -11.15 -6.54
N GLU A 172 -21.26 -12.24 -6.38
CA GLU A 172 -21.92 -12.60 -5.12
C GLU A 172 -21.53 -14.03 -4.72
N GLY A 173 -21.13 -14.23 -3.46
CA GLY A 173 -20.71 -15.52 -2.96
C GLY A 173 -20.05 -15.43 -1.58
N THR A 174 -19.34 -16.47 -1.22
CA THR A 174 -18.40 -16.46 -0.09
C THR A 174 -17.19 -15.59 -0.40
N GLU A 175 -16.38 -15.28 0.61
CA GLU A 175 -15.17 -14.48 0.42
C GLU A 175 -14.25 -15.04 -0.67
N ASP A 176 -13.93 -16.32 -0.56
CA ASP A 176 -13.01 -16.97 -1.51
C ASP A 176 -13.61 -17.02 -2.93
N GLU A 177 -14.89 -17.38 -3.08
CA GLU A 177 -15.55 -17.41 -4.39
C GLU A 177 -15.46 -16.08 -5.13
N VAL A 178 -15.76 -14.96 -4.46
CA VAL A 178 -15.78 -13.66 -5.14
C VAL A 178 -14.38 -13.11 -5.42
N PHE A 179 -13.42 -13.32 -4.52
CA PHE A 179 -12.06 -12.83 -4.73
C PHE A 179 -11.27 -13.70 -5.69
N ASP A 180 -11.39 -15.04 -5.64
CA ASP A 180 -10.73 -15.95 -6.58
C ASP A 180 -11.21 -15.69 -8.01
N GLU A 181 -12.51 -15.47 -8.20
CA GLU A 181 -13.06 -15.15 -9.51
C GLU A 181 -12.61 -13.77 -10.00
N TRP A 182 -12.57 -12.76 -9.13
CA TRP A 182 -12.05 -11.44 -9.52
C TRP A 182 -10.60 -11.51 -9.99
N PHE A 183 -9.72 -12.17 -9.22
CA PHE A 183 -8.31 -12.32 -9.60
C PHE A 183 -8.12 -13.21 -10.84
N ARG A 184 -8.98 -14.20 -11.04
CA ARG A 184 -9.01 -14.98 -12.29
C ARG A 184 -9.34 -14.11 -13.50
N LEU A 185 -10.33 -13.22 -13.38
CA LEU A 185 -10.70 -12.26 -14.44
C LEU A 185 -9.61 -11.22 -14.72
N LEU A 186 -8.92 -10.76 -13.69
CA LEU A 186 -7.75 -9.87 -13.83
C LEU A 186 -6.55 -10.56 -14.50
N GLY A 187 -6.50 -11.89 -14.50
CA GLY A 187 -5.31 -12.64 -14.94
C GLY A 187 -4.09 -12.43 -14.04
N VAL A 188 -4.31 -12.03 -12.79
CA VAL A 188 -3.25 -11.73 -11.82
C VAL A 188 -2.99 -12.94 -10.94
N LYS A 189 -1.71 -13.20 -10.65
CA LYS A 189 -1.23 -14.19 -9.67
C LYS A 189 -0.08 -13.59 -8.88
N PRO A 190 0.12 -14.01 -7.64
CA PRO A 190 1.30 -13.60 -6.87
C PRO A 190 2.57 -14.13 -7.54
N ILE A 191 3.64 -13.33 -7.51
CA ILE A 191 4.94 -13.69 -8.08
C ILE A 191 5.61 -14.77 -7.23
N ARG A 192 5.44 -14.70 -5.90
CA ARG A 192 6.00 -15.67 -4.95
C ARG A 192 4.91 -16.26 -4.07
N ASN A 193 5.16 -17.49 -3.60
CA ASN A 193 4.26 -18.23 -2.71
C ASN A 193 4.95 -18.62 -1.39
N VAL A 194 6.16 -18.09 -1.13
CA VAL A 194 6.94 -18.41 0.07
C VAL A 194 6.86 -17.22 1.02
N PRO A 195 6.41 -17.43 2.27
CA PRO A 195 6.39 -16.37 3.27
C PRO A 195 7.79 -15.81 3.53
N LEU A 196 7.89 -14.49 3.64
CA LEU A 196 9.10 -13.78 4.01
C LEU A 196 9.19 -13.71 5.53
N ARG A 197 10.31 -14.13 6.10
CA ARG A 197 10.58 -14.03 7.54
C ARG A 197 11.86 -13.27 7.75
N GLY A 198 11.94 -12.49 8.82
CA GLY A 198 13.19 -11.78 9.05
C GLY A 198 13.14 -10.64 10.04
N TYR A 199 14.04 -9.70 9.78
CA TYR A 199 14.30 -8.51 10.57
C TYR A 199 14.33 -7.27 9.68
N SER A 200 13.79 -6.16 10.19
CA SER A 200 13.92 -4.82 9.62
C SER A 200 14.52 -3.87 10.66
N SER A 201 15.47 -3.04 10.27
CA SER A 201 16.15 -2.14 11.20
C SER A 201 15.31 -0.95 11.66
N TRP A 202 14.17 -0.64 10.99
CA TRP A 202 13.45 0.63 11.16
C TRP A 202 13.10 0.96 12.61
N TYR A 203 12.23 0.20 13.28
CA TYR A 203 11.79 0.53 14.65
C TYR A 203 12.83 0.25 15.73
N ASN A 204 13.90 -0.47 15.40
CA ASN A 204 15.03 -0.66 16.29
C ASN A 204 15.97 0.53 16.26
N ARG A 205 16.23 1.08 15.08
CA ARG A 205 17.27 2.09 14.86
C ARG A 205 16.75 3.42 14.33
N TYR A 206 15.61 3.40 13.60
CA TYR A 206 15.20 4.51 12.75
C TYR A 206 16.36 4.92 11.82
N GLU A 207 16.57 6.19 11.59
CA GLU A 207 17.70 6.71 10.79
C GLU A 207 19.08 6.59 11.50
N ASN A 208 19.12 6.14 12.77
CA ASN A 208 20.38 6.01 13.54
C ASN A 208 21.03 4.64 13.32
N ILE A 209 21.28 4.30 12.06
CA ILE A 209 21.99 3.07 11.68
C ILE A 209 23.38 3.39 11.15
N ASP A 210 24.31 2.48 11.41
CA ASP A 210 25.68 2.49 10.92
C ASP A 210 26.25 1.06 10.85
N SER A 211 27.47 0.91 10.37
CA SER A 211 28.14 -0.40 10.27
C SER A 211 28.26 -1.13 11.61
N GLU A 212 28.37 -0.43 12.74
CA GLU A 212 28.45 -1.04 14.07
C GLU A 212 27.09 -1.53 14.54
N ALA A 213 26.05 -0.71 14.37
CA ALA A 213 24.68 -1.08 14.67
C ALA A 213 24.26 -2.32 13.88
N ILE A 214 24.55 -2.37 12.58
CA ILE A 214 24.25 -3.54 11.73
C ILE A 214 25.01 -4.79 12.24
N ALA A 215 26.28 -4.67 12.60
CA ALA A 215 27.05 -5.81 13.12
C ALA A 215 26.46 -6.35 14.44
N ASN A 216 26.00 -5.46 15.32
CA ASN A 216 25.35 -5.82 16.58
C ASN A 216 23.99 -6.49 16.33
N ASP A 217 23.17 -5.94 15.44
CA ASP A 217 21.87 -6.50 15.08
C ASP A 217 22.02 -7.87 14.42
N LEU A 218 22.99 -8.06 13.52
CA LEU A 218 23.33 -9.36 12.93
C LEU A 218 23.70 -10.40 13.98
N ALA A 219 24.52 -10.03 14.97
CA ALA A 219 24.89 -10.91 16.07
C ALA A 219 23.66 -11.34 16.91
N GLY A 220 22.69 -10.45 17.08
CA GLY A 220 21.41 -10.75 17.70
C GLY A 220 20.52 -11.64 16.82
N CYS A 221 20.40 -11.31 15.54
CA CYS A 221 19.59 -12.04 14.56
C CYS A 221 20.02 -13.50 14.39
N ARG A 222 21.32 -13.81 14.48
CA ARG A 222 21.84 -15.20 14.47
C ARG A 222 21.25 -16.09 15.57
N LYS A 223 20.62 -15.51 16.60
CA LYS A 223 20.01 -16.26 17.72
C LYS A 223 18.54 -16.61 17.48
N ILE A 224 17.88 -15.93 16.51
CA ILE A 224 16.43 -16.06 16.26
C ILE A 224 16.07 -16.30 14.79
N LEU A 225 16.87 -15.87 13.83
CA LEU A 225 16.60 -16.08 12.42
C LEU A 225 17.15 -17.43 11.93
N SER A 226 16.51 -17.97 10.91
CA SER A 226 16.98 -19.13 10.16
C SER A 226 17.80 -18.69 8.94
N VAL A 227 18.54 -19.65 8.36
CA VAL A 227 19.22 -19.45 7.07
C VAL A 227 18.18 -19.05 6.01
N ASN A 228 18.54 -18.08 5.18
CA ASN A 228 17.70 -17.45 4.15
C ASN A 228 16.54 -16.59 4.67
N ASP A 229 16.44 -16.33 5.97
CA ASP A 229 15.58 -15.25 6.45
C ASP A 229 16.15 -13.89 6.01
N LEU A 230 15.29 -12.88 5.92
CA LEU A 230 15.66 -11.52 5.52
C LEU A 230 16.35 -10.77 6.66
N PHE A 231 17.43 -10.07 6.35
CA PHE A 231 17.95 -8.95 7.14
C PHE A 231 17.85 -7.68 6.29
N GLN A 232 16.94 -6.79 6.65
CA GLN A 232 16.65 -5.58 5.89
C GLN A 232 17.27 -4.36 6.59
N ILE A 233 18.09 -3.62 5.84
CA ILE A 233 18.56 -2.27 6.18
C ILE A 233 17.48 -1.30 5.69
N ASP A 234 16.82 -0.63 6.63
CA ASP A 234 15.78 0.36 6.33
C ASP A 234 16.38 1.76 6.12
N ASP A 235 15.56 2.83 6.07
CA ASP A 235 15.94 4.22 5.88
C ASP A 235 17.10 4.68 6.80
N GLY A 236 17.98 5.53 6.32
CA GLY A 236 19.09 6.12 7.05
C GLY A 236 20.48 5.64 6.64
N TRP A 237 20.60 4.79 5.63
CA TRP A 237 21.90 4.35 5.08
C TRP A 237 22.48 5.32 4.06
N GLU A 238 21.64 6.08 3.39
CA GLU A 238 21.96 7.09 2.38
C GLU A 238 22.34 8.43 3.01
N PRO A 239 23.06 9.30 2.30
CA PRO A 239 23.36 10.67 2.77
C PRO A 239 22.11 11.56 2.86
N ALA A 240 21.17 11.37 1.97
CA ALA A 240 19.85 12.03 1.91
C ALA A 240 18.93 11.25 0.98
N VAL A 241 17.63 11.26 1.27
CA VAL A 241 16.61 10.60 0.44
C VAL A 241 16.61 11.18 -0.97
N GLY A 242 16.91 10.34 -1.96
CA GLY A 242 17.12 10.73 -3.35
C GLY A 242 18.55 10.54 -3.85
N ASP A 243 19.53 10.40 -2.96
CA ASP A 243 20.96 10.23 -3.29
C ASP A 243 21.40 8.75 -3.24
N TRP A 244 20.73 7.89 -3.96
CA TRP A 244 20.79 6.42 -3.88
C TRP A 244 22.08 5.76 -4.40
N LEU A 245 23.00 6.52 -5.01
CA LEU A 245 24.21 5.95 -5.63
C LEU A 245 25.38 5.79 -4.66
N LYS A 246 25.24 6.22 -3.43
CA LYS A 246 26.30 6.13 -2.40
C LYS A 246 25.68 5.96 -1.02
N ALA A 247 26.35 5.24 -0.14
CA ALA A 247 26.02 5.26 1.28
C ALA A 247 26.58 6.52 1.94
N ASP A 248 26.06 6.86 3.11
CA ASP A 248 26.70 7.80 4.01
C ASP A 248 28.05 7.24 4.45
N THR A 249 29.14 7.92 4.10
CA THR A 249 30.49 7.44 4.32
C THR A 249 30.96 7.53 5.77
N GLU A 250 30.30 8.36 6.59
CA GLU A 250 30.57 8.43 8.03
C GLU A 250 29.93 7.23 8.74
N LYS A 251 28.69 6.88 8.36
CA LYS A 251 27.96 5.72 8.89
C LYS A 251 28.49 4.39 8.34
N PHE A 252 28.82 4.35 7.06
CA PHE A 252 29.23 3.15 6.32
C PHE A 252 30.56 3.34 5.58
N PRO A 253 31.70 3.45 6.30
CA PRO A 253 33.01 3.70 5.68
C PRO A 253 33.48 2.56 4.76
N GLY A 254 32.91 1.36 4.91
CA GLY A 254 33.17 0.21 4.04
C GLY A 254 32.23 0.12 2.83
N GLY A 255 31.20 0.98 2.76
CA GLY A 255 30.14 0.96 1.76
C GLY A 255 29.18 -0.22 1.89
N MET A 256 28.06 -0.18 1.16
CA MET A 256 26.97 -1.15 1.30
C MET A 256 27.36 -2.57 0.87
N LYS A 257 28.28 -2.73 -0.08
CA LYS A 257 28.76 -4.06 -0.47
C LYS A 257 29.31 -4.86 0.71
N ARG A 258 30.08 -4.20 1.59
CA ARG A 258 30.61 -4.82 2.79
C ARG A 258 29.52 -5.26 3.76
N GLU A 259 28.46 -4.48 3.89
CA GLU A 259 27.33 -4.83 4.76
C GLU A 259 26.55 -6.03 4.18
N VAL A 260 26.37 -6.08 2.86
CA VAL A 260 25.77 -7.24 2.18
C VAL A 260 26.60 -8.51 2.40
N GLU A 261 27.93 -8.43 2.23
CA GLU A 261 28.83 -9.55 2.48
C GLU A 261 28.68 -10.09 3.92
N ARG A 262 28.61 -9.21 4.92
CA ARG A 262 28.37 -9.58 6.34
C ARG A 262 27.01 -10.25 6.56
N ILE A 263 25.95 -9.77 5.89
CA ILE A 263 24.62 -10.35 5.97
C ILE A 263 24.62 -11.76 5.38
N HIS A 264 25.23 -11.93 4.20
CA HIS A 264 25.36 -13.23 3.55
C HIS A 264 26.24 -14.21 4.36
N GLU A 265 27.35 -13.74 4.96
CA GLU A 265 28.18 -14.55 5.88
C GLU A 265 27.42 -14.98 7.14
N ALA A 266 26.39 -14.22 7.54
CA ALA A 266 25.48 -14.60 8.60
C ALA A 266 24.46 -15.66 8.17
N GLY A 267 24.32 -15.93 6.87
CA GLY A 267 23.39 -16.88 6.28
C GLY A 267 22.03 -16.27 5.92
N PHE A 268 21.91 -14.94 5.88
CA PHE A 268 20.66 -14.22 5.63
C PHE A 268 20.59 -13.62 4.22
N GLN A 269 19.39 -13.35 3.73
CA GLN A 269 19.18 -12.53 2.56
C GLN A 269 19.33 -11.05 2.93
N ALA A 270 19.97 -10.26 2.07
CA ALA A 270 20.18 -8.84 2.27
C ALA A 270 19.08 -8.03 1.61
N GLY A 271 18.36 -7.22 2.40
CA GLY A 271 17.37 -6.26 1.91
C GLY A 271 17.79 -4.82 2.14
N ILE A 272 17.35 -3.92 1.27
CA ILE A 272 17.59 -2.47 1.40
C ILE A 272 16.32 -1.68 1.12
N TRP A 273 16.13 -0.59 1.86
CA TRP A 273 15.06 0.37 1.65
C TRP A 273 15.46 1.45 0.65
N VAL A 274 14.53 1.82 -0.24
CA VAL A 274 14.68 2.92 -1.22
C VAL A 274 13.32 3.57 -1.45
N ALA A 275 13.27 4.91 -1.56
CA ALA A 275 12.10 5.65 -2.04
C ALA A 275 12.36 6.18 -3.46
N PRO A 276 12.20 5.36 -4.51
CA PRO A 276 12.79 5.61 -5.83
C PRO A 276 12.17 6.79 -6.58
N PHE A 277 10.95 7.18 -6.26
CA PHE A 277 10.22 8.22 -6.98
C PHE A 277 10.16 9.56 -6.28
N VAL A 278 10.92 9.71 -5.21
CA VAL A 278 10.98 10.97 -4.45
C VAL A 278 12.42 11.36 -4.11
N ALA A 279 12.62 12.63 -3.84
CA ALA A 279 13.86 13.14 -3.27
C ALA A 279 13.53 14.28 -2.31
N GLU A 280 14.27 14.34 -1.20
CA GLU A 280 14.14 15.40 -0.22
C GLU A 280 14.87 16.68 -0.64
N GLU A 281 14.50 17.81 -0.01
CA GLU A 281 15.00 19.14 -0.36
C GLU A 281 16.51 19.26 -0.16
N GLU A 282 17.08 18.56 0.83
CA GLU A 282 18.52 18.60 1.11
C GLU A 282 19.35 17.66 0.26
N SER A 283 18.76 16.78 -0.55
CA SER A 283 19.48 15.87 -1.44
C SER A 283 20.28 16.59 -2.53
N GLU A 284 21.36 15.97 -2.99
CA GLU A 284 22.08 16.43 -4.18
C GLU A 284 21.20 16.37 -5.43
N ALA A 285 20.34 15.34 -5.53
CA ALA A 285 19.39 15.18 -6.61
C ALA A 285 18.48 16.42 -6.73
N PHE A 286 17.90 16.90 -5.63
CA PHE A 286 17.05 18.09 -5.64
C PHE A 286 17.82 19.38 -5.98
N ARG A 287 18.99 19.56 -5.35
CA ARG A 287 19.77 20.80 -5.49
C ARG A 287 20.44 20.94 -6.87
N LYS A 288 20.92 19.83 -7.46
CA LYS A 288 21.66 19.84 -8.72
C LYS A 288 20.78 19.67 -9.95
N HIS A 289 19.61 19.05 -9.81
CA HIS A 289 18.72 18.68 -10.90
C HIS A 289 17.28 19.14 -10.66
N PRO A 290 17.03 20.47 -10.56
CA PRO A 290 15.70 20.99 -10.28
C PRO A 290 14.68 20.72 -11.40
N ASP A 291 15.12 20.33 -12.59
CA ASP A 291 14.33 19.91 -13.75
C ASP A 291 13.81 18.47 -13.66
N TRP A 292 14.34 17.66 -12.74
CA TRP A 292 13.92 16.28 -12.56
C TRP A 292 12.55 16.12 -11.87
N PHE A 293 12.01 17.19 -11.33
CA PHE A 293 10.84 17.14 -10.44
C PHE A 293 9.55 17.56 -11.16
N VAL A 294 8.47 16.84 -10.84
CA VAL A 294 7.12 17.23 -11.25
C VAL A 294 6.83 18.65 -10.79
N ARG A 295 6.30 19.50 -11.69
CA ARG A 295 6.03 20.89 -11.42
C ARG A 295 4.56 21.25 -11.57
N VAL A 296 4.09 22.10 -10.68
CA VAL A 296 2.77 22.73 -10.76
C VAL A 296 2.97 24.25 -10.69
N ASN A 297 2.44 24.96 -11.66
CA ASN A 297 2.64 26.42 -11.79
C ASN A 297 4.12 26.84 -11.74
N GLY A 298 5.01 26.05 -12.35
CA GLY A 298 6.44 26.30 -12.41
C GLY A 298 7.24 25.97 -11.12
N GLN A 299 6.58 25.53 -10.05
CA GLN A 299 7.24 25.14 -8.80
C GLN A 299 7.26 23.61 -8.64
N PRO A 300 8.35 23.03 -8.08
CA PRO A 300 8.38 21.61 -7.74
C PRO A 300 7.20 21.24 -6.83
N TRP A 301 6.61 20.07 -7.11
CA TRP A 301 5.44 19.61 -6.35
C TRP A 301 5.87 18.86 -5.09
N LYS A 302 5.68 19.51 -3.93
CA LYS A 302 5.94 18.89 -2.62
C LYS A 302 4.91 17.78 -2.33
N LEU A 303 5.38 16.56 -2.04
CA LEU A 303 4.55 15.38 -1.77
C LEU A 303 4.36 15.10 -0.28
N GLY A 304 5.23 15.60 0.57
CA GLY A 304 5.12 15.38 2.01
C GLY A 304 6.15 16.19 2.80
N CYS A 305 6.13 16.02 4.11
CA CYS A 305 6.97 16.75 5.05
C CYS A 305 7.96 15.86 5.83
N ASN A 306 8.09 14.57 5.47
CA ASN A 306 9.14 13.71 6.01
C ASN A 306 10.51 14.28 5.64
N TRP A 307 11.52 13.98 6.44
CA TRP A 307 12.90 14.50 6.28
C TRP A 307 12.91 16.03 6.18
N SER A 308 13.64 16.61 5.23
CA SER A 308 13.60 18.06 4.94
C SER A 308 12.39 18.49 4.11
N GLY A 309 11.43 17.59 3.88
CA GLY A 309 10.32 17.72 2.93
C GLY A 309 10.72 17.15 1.57
N PHE A 310 9.83 16.41 0.92
CA PHE A 310 10.17 15.66 -0.30
C PHE A 310 9.26 15.98 -1.48
N TYR A 311 9.81 15.75 -2.68
CA TYR A 311 9.23 16.12 -3.96
C TYR A 311 9.23 14.92 -4.90
N GLY A 312 8.22 14.85 -5.79
CA GLY A 312 8.08 13.77 -6.76
C GLY A 312 9.01 13.92 -7.96
N LEU A 313 9.75 12.88 -8.29
CA LEU A 313 10.54 12.80 -9.52
C LEU A 313 9.62 12.62 -10.73
N ASP A 314 9.94 13.28 -11.84
CA ASP A 314 9.24 13.07 -13.11
C ASP A 314 9.78 11.81 -13.81
N ILE A 315 9.01 10.71 -13.73
CA ILE A 315 9.37 9.42 -14.32
C ILE A 315 9.47 9.44 -15.86
N ASP A 316 9.02 10.54 -16.52
CA ASP A 316 9.16 10.71 -17.96
C ASP A 316 10.43 11.48 -18.32
N HIS A 317 11.11 12.09 -17.36
CA HIS A 317 12.36 12.79 -17.60
C HIS A 317 13.49 11.79 -17.93
N PRO A 318 14.17 11.91 -19.09
CA PRO A 318 15.15 10.93 -19.55
C PRO A 318 16.31 10.70 -18.57
N GLU A 319 16.77 11.77 -17.90
CA GLU A 319 17.88 11.66 -16.94
C GLU A 319 17.43 11.00 -15.62
N VAL A 320 16.19 11.21 -15.18
CA VAL A 320 15.61 10.49 -14.04
C VAL A 320 15.59 8.97 -14.34
N ARG A 321 15.17 8.60 -15.54
CA ARG A 321 15.15 7.19 -15.95
C ARG A 321 16.54 6.58 -15.91
N LYS A 322 17.53 7.22 -16.52
CA LYS A 322 18.95 6.77 -16.49
C LYS A 322 19.50 6.70 -15.06
N TYR A 323 19.13 7.67 -14.24
CA TYR A 323 19.54 7.72 -12.84
C TYR A 323 19.02 6.51 -12.08
N LEU A 324 17.72 6.22 -12.14
CA LEU A 324 17.10 5.09 -11.43
C LEU A 324 17.60 3.73 -11.98
N GLU A 325 17.77 3.58 -13.29
CA GLU A 325 18.38 2.37 -13.87
C GLU A 325 19.79 2.12 -13.33
N LYS A 326 20.58 3.20 -13.15
CA LYS A 326 21.90 3.10 -12.54
C LYS A 326 21.82 2.75 -11.04
N VAL A 327 20.83 3.28 -10.33
CA VAL A 327 20.60 2.97 -8.91
C VAL A 327 20.31 1.49 -8.72
N PHE A 328 19.35 0.92 -9.45
CA PHE A 328 18.99 -0.49 -9.29
C PHE A 328 20.11 -1.43 -9.73
N ARG A 329 20.86 -1.09 -10.79
CA ARG A 329 22.08 -1.82 -11.16
C ARG A 329 23.11 -1.81 -10.02
N ARG A 330 23.32 -0.66 -9.38
CA ARG A 330 24.23 -0.57 -8.24
C ARG A 330 23.78 -1.43 -7.07
N ILE A 331 22.50 -1.39 -6.74
CA ILE A 331 21.96 -2.17 -5.61
C ILE A 331 22.13 -3.67 -5.86
N PHE A 332 21.78 -4.15 -7.03
CA PHE A 332 21.79 -5.59 -7.31
C PHE A 332 23.14 -6.10 -7.81
N ASP A 333 23.70 -5.47 -8.85
CA ASP A 333 24.91 -6.01 -9.51
C ASP A 333 26.21 -5.62 -8.80
N GLU A 334 26.27 -4.40 -8.18
CA GLU A 334 27.49 -3.91 -7.56
C GLU A 334 27.54 -4.20 -6.05
N TRP A 335 26.44 -4.01 -5.33
CA TRP A 335 26.36 -4.26 -3.89
C TRP A 335 25.89 -5.66 -3.55
N GLY A 336 25.02 -6.27 -4.38
CA GLY A 336 24.58 -7.65 -4.26
C GLY A 336 23.39 -7.88 -3.31
N PHE A 337 22.48 -6.89 -3.16
CA PHE A 337 21.26 -7.08 -2.40
C PHE A 337 20.31 -8.08 -3.08
N ASP A 338 19.58 -8.86 -2.30
CA ASP A 338 18.61 -9.86 -2.76
C ASP A 338 17.19 -9.28 -2.90
N LEU A 339 16.90 -8.23 -2.13
CA LEU A 339 15.56 -7.67 -1.99
C LEU A 339 15.62 -6.14 -1.82
N VAL A 340 14.61 -5.46 -2.39
CA VAL A 340 14.37 -4.04 -2.15
C VAL A 340 13.00 -3.80 -1.53
N LYS A 341 12.94 -2.99 -0.46
CA LYS A 341 11.70 -2.35 0.00
C LYS A 341 11.58 -1.01 -0.70
N LEU A 342 10.58 -0.89 -1.57
CA LEU A 342 10.32 0.31 -2.36
C LEU A 342 9.19 1.10 -1.75
N ASP A 343 9.51 2.29 -1.25
CA ASP A 343 8.59 3.09 -0.47
C ASP A 343 8.18 4.40 -1.18
N PHE A 344 7.13 5.06 -0.68
CA PHE A 344 6.56 6.30 -1.24
C PHE A 344 6.24 6.20 -2.74
N LEU A 345 5.85 5.01 -3.20
CA LEU A 345 5.66 4.71 -4.63
C LEU A 345 4.57 5.55 -5.28
N TYR A 346 3.58 6.06 -4.53
CA TYR A 346 2.56 6.98 -5.05
C TYR A 346 3.16 8.25 -5.67
N GLY A 347 4.40 8.59 -5.33
CA GLY A 347 5.13 9.74 -5.87
C GLY A 347 5.32 9.72 -7.39
N ALA A 348 5.33 8.53 -8.01
CA ALA A 348 5.47 8.38 -9.46
C ALA A 348 4.34 9.02 -10.28
N ALA A 349 3.14 9.12 -9.72
CA ALA A 349 1.93 9.50 -10.44
C ALA A 349 1.05 10.48 -9.65
N ALA A 350 1.65 11.52 -9.09
CA ALA A 350 0.92 12.60 -8.43
C ALA A 350 -0.11 13.27 -9.37
N PHE A 351 0.21 13.34 -10.67
CA PHE A 351 -0.66 13.84 -11.73
C PHE A 351 -0.63 12.92 -12.95
N GLY A 352 -1.74 12.89 -13.69
CA GLY A 352 -1.77 12.41 -15.06
C GLY A 352 -1.22 13.48 -16.03
N THR A 353 -1.19 13.11 -17.30
CA THR A 353 -0.90 14.02 -18.40
C THR A 353 -2.14 14.15 -19.27
N ARG A 354 -2.11 15.03 -20.30
CA ARG A 354 -3.21 15.08 -21.28
C ARG A 354 -3.40 13.75 -22.05
N LYS A 355 -2.37 12.92 -22.10
CA LYS A 355 -2.37 11.64 -22.84
C LYS A 355 -2.56 10.42 -21.96
N GLU A 356 -2.31 10.53 -20.67
CA GLU A 356 -2.21 9.38 -19.76
C GLU A 356 -2.82 9.71 -18.40
N SER A 357 -3.69 8.84 -17.90
CA SER A 357 -4.27 8.96 -16.56
C SER A 357 -3.21 8.75 -15.47
N ARG A 358 -3.50 9.20 -14.26
CA ARG A 358 -2.64 8.91 -13.09
C ARG A 358 -2.48 7.42 -12.86
N ALA A 359 -3.56 6.67 -13.07
CA ALA A 359 -3.55 5.22 -12.90
C ALA A 359 -2.69 4.53 -13.95
N ALA A 360 -2.82 4.89 -15.24
CA ALA A 360 -1.96 4.36 -16.30
C ALA A 360 -0.48 4.67 -16.03
N ARG A 361 -0.20 5.93 -15.61
CA ARG A 361 1.16 6.35 -15.25
C ARG A 361 1.73 5.53 -14.10
N MET A 362 0.92 5.26 -13.07
CA MET A 362 1.32 4.42 -11.93
C MET A 362 1.58 2.98 -12.34
N ILE A 363 0.70 2.37 -13.13
CA ILE A 363 0.87 1.01 -13.66
C ILE A 363 2.16 0.92 -14.49
N ARG A 364 2.42 1.90 -15.34
CA ARG A 364 3.66 1.98 -16.14
C ARG A 364 4.90 2.10 -15.26
N ALA A 365 4.84 2.92 -14.21
CA ALA A 365 5.93 3.05 -13.25
C ALA A 365 6.21 1.73 -12.51
N MET A 366 5.18 1.02 -12.09
CA MET A 366 5.34 -0.27 -11.41
C MET A 366 5.88 -1.36 -12.34
N LYS A 367 5.45 -1.39 -13.61
CA LYS A 367 6.02 -2.31 -14.62
C LYS A 367 7.50 -2.01 -14.84
N TRP A 368 7.85 -0.74 -14.97
CA TRP A 368 9.25 -0.34 -15.14
C TRP A 368 10.12 -0.67 -13.91
N LEU A 369 9.60 -0.51 -12.69
CA LEU A 369 10.29 -0.96 -11.47
C LEU A 369 10.53 -2.48 -11.51
N ARG A 370 9.51 -3.26 -11.87
CA ARG A 370 9.66 -4.71 -11.99
C ARG A 370 10.73 -5.10 -13.03
N GLU A 371 10.76 -4.41 -14.16
CA GLU A 371 11.78 -4.62 -15.20
C GLU A 371 13.19 -4.33 -14.67
N MET A 372 13.39 -3.22 -13.94
CA MET A 372 14.68 -2.87 -13.34
C MET A 372 15.13 -3.85 -12.24
N CYS A 373 14.20 -4.38 -11.47
CA CYS A 373 14.49 -5.33 -10.40
C CYS A 373 14.66 -6.78 -10.92
N GLY A 374 14.21 -7.09 -12.15
CA GLY A 374 14.30 -8.44 -12.70
C GLY A 374 13.65 -9.48 -11.77
N ASP A 375 14.40 -10.50 -11.36
CA ASP A 375 13.94 -11.58 -10.49
C ASP A 375 14.15 -11.29 -8.99
N HIS A 376 14.75 -10.15 -8.64
CA HIS A 376 14.94 -9.76 -7.24
C HIS A 376 13.61 -9.44 -6.59
N ALA A 377 13.51 -9.73 -5.30
CA ALA A 377 12.27 -9.54 -4.56
C ALA A 377 11.97 -8.05 -4.30
N ILE A 378 10.70 -7.67 -4.41
CA ILE A 378 10.21 -6.32 -4.11
C ILE A 378 9.19 -6.39 -2.98
N ILE A 379 9.41 -5.58 -1.93
CA ILE A 379 8.36 -5.18 -1.00
C ILE A 379 7.84 -3.82 -1.46
N GLY A 380 6.60 -3.74 -1.95
CA GLY A 380 5.97 -2.47 -2.30
C GLY A 380 5.36 -1.79 -1.08
N CYS A 381 5.57 -0.47 -0.95
CA CYS A 381 5.07 0.32 0.17
C CYS A 381 4.61 1.71 -0.32
N GLY A 382 3.56 2.28 0.28
CA GLY A 382 3.01 3.56 -0.16
C GLY A 382 2.59 3.56 -1.63
N VAL A 383 2.01 2.48 -2.13
CA VAL A 383 1.60 2.32 -3.53
C VAL A 383 0.08 2.30 -3.65
N PRO A 384 -0.51 2.94 -4.68
CA PRO A 384 -1.91 2.70 -5.04
C PRO A 384 -2.15 1.20 -5.25
N VAL A 385 -3.23 0.68 -4.64
CA VAL A 385 -3.35 -0.76 -4.36
C VAL A 385 -3.36 -1.61 -5.64
N MET A 386 -4.25 -1.33 -6.58
CA MET A 386 -4.39 -2.16 -7.79
C MET A 386 -3.19 -2.11 -8.75
N PRO A 387 -2.49 -0.97 -8.94
CA PRO A 387 -1.26 -0.93 -9.72
C PRO A 387 -0.10 -1.82 -9.22
N ALA A 388 -0.16 -2.30 -7.98
CA ALA A 388 0.84 -3.22 -7.42
C ALA A 388 0.56 -4.71 -7.74
N PHE A 389 -0.66 -5.05 -8.17
CA PHE A 389 -1.11 -6.42 -8.39
C PHE A 389 -0.23 -7.17 -9.40
N GLY A 390 0.37 -8.28 -8.97
CA GLY A 390 1.25 -9.12 -9.80
C GLY A 390 2.56 -8.46 -10.24
N LEU A 391 2.93 -7.28 -9.66
CA LEU A 391 4.16 -6.54 -9.99
C LEU A 391 5.14 -6.45 -8.82
N VAL A 392 4.69 -6.73 -7.60
CA VAL A 392 5.53 -6.84 -6.41
C VAL A 392 5.39 -8.23 -5.79
N ASP A 393 6.43 -8.70 -5.12
CA ASP A 393 6.45 -10.00 -4.46
C ASP A 393 5.69 -9.95 -3.15
N TYR A 394 5.96 -8.91 -2.37
CA TYR A 394 5.33 -8.58 -1.10
C TYR A 394 4.81 -7.15 -1.16
N CYS A 395 3.72 -6.86 -0.47
CA CYS A 395 3.19 -5.51 -0.43
C CYS A 395 2.68 -5.14 0.95
N ARG A 396 3.12 -4.00 1.46
CA ARG A 396 2.55 -3.38 2.64
C ARG A 396 1.05 -3.17 2.42
N ILE A 397 0.22 -3.54 3.37
CA ILE A 397 -1.24 -3.43 3.29
C ILE A 397 -1.83 -2.45 4.31
N SER A 398 -0.99 -1.87 5.14
CA SER A 398 -1.35 -0.93 6.20
C SER A 398 -0.39 0.25 6.27
N CYS A 399 -0.76 1.29 7.04
CA CYS A 399 0.19 2.26 7.56
C CYS A 399 1.19 1.59 8.51
N ASP A 400 2.23 2.33 8.88
CA ASP A 400 3.20 1.89 9.87
C ASP A 400 2.53 1.59 11.21
N VAL A 401 2.97 0.53 11.88
CA VAL A 401 2.64 0.28 13.28
C VAL A 401 3.33 1.31 14.19
N THR A 402 2.95 1.35 15.44
CA THR A 402 3.57 2.19 16.47
C THR A 402 3.86 1.36 17.72
N LEU A 403 4.76 1.85 18.56
CA LEU A 403 5.11 1.22 19.84
C LEU A 403 4.07 1.49 20.94
N ASP A 404 2.92 2.04 20.58
CA ASP A 404 1.81 2.37 21.50
C ASP A 404 0.49 1.92 20.84
N TRP A 405 -0.38 1.29 21.61
CA TRP A 405 -1.71 0.92 21.11
C TRP A 405 -2.59 2.16 20.87
N ASN A 406 -2.44 3.18 21.70
CA ASN A 406 -3.27 4.37 21.62
C ASN A 406 -2.59 5.47 20.80
N ASP A 407 -3.27 5.90 19.72
CA ASP A 407 -2.84 7.07 18.98
C ASP A 407 -2.83 8.31 19.89
N LYS A 408 -1.79 9.11 19.79
CA LYS A 408 -1.76 10.42 20.44
C LYS A 408 -2.90 11.30 19.90
N LEU A 409 -3.49 12.13 20.77
CA LEU A 409 -4.65 12.97 20.40
C LEU A 409 -4.45 13.76 19.11
N TYR A 410 -3.27 14.38 18.93
CA TYR A 410 -2.99 15.13 17.71
C TYR A 410 -2.92 14.24 16.45
N MET A 411 -2.49 12.98 16.58
CA MET A 411 -2.45 12.02 15.48
C MET A 411 -3.85 11.63 15.00
N GLN A 412 -4.84 11.64 15.89
CA GLN A 412 -6.22 11.28 15.51
C GLN A 412 -6.89 12.29 14.58
N ILE A 413 -6.37 13.51 14.49
CA ILE A 413 -6.90 14.58 13.63
C ILE A 413 -6.12 14.74 12.31
N VAL A 414 -5.03 13.99 12.10
CA VAL A 414 -4.28 13.98 10.85
C VAL A 414 -4.89 12.98 9.85
N HIS A 415 -4.25 12.79 8.70
CA HIS A 415 -4.72 11.92 7.62
C HIS A 415 -4.85 10.44 8.04
N ARG A 416 -5.56 9.64 7.21
CA ARG A 416 -5.79 8.21 7.44
C ARG A 416 -4.55 7.34 7.21
N GLU A 417 -3.53 7.88 6.58
CA GLU A 417 -2.26 7.26 6.24
C GLU A 417 -1.19 7.42 7.36
N ARG A 418 -1.58 7.95 8.52
CA ARG A 418 -0.68 8.13 9.65
C ARG A 418 -0.26 6.80 10.29
N PRO A 419 0.94 6.71 10.89
CA PRO A 419 1.32 5.55 11.70
C PRO A 419 0.32 5.29 12.83
N SER A 420 -0.14 4.05 12.96
CA SER A 420 -1.12 3.64 13.98
C SER A 420 -1.29 2.12 14.00
N THR A 421 -0.96 1.47 15.11
CA THR A 421 -1.17 0.02 15.28
C THR A 421 -2.63 -0.38 15.14
N LYS A 422 -3.57 0.41 15.66
CA LYS A 422 -5.01 0.15 15.48
C LYS A 422 -5.45 0.16 14.03
N GLN A 423 -4.95 1.13 13.26
CA GLN A 423 -5.27 1.21 11.83
C GLN A 423 -4.60 0.08 11.04
N ALA A 424 -3.37 -0.28 11.41
CA ALA A 424 -2.68 -1.41 10.80
C ALA A 424 -3.46 -2.71 11.02
N VAL A 425 -3.86 -3.02 12.25
CA VAL A 425 -4.70 -4.19 12.57
C VAL A 425 -6.00 -4.19 11.74
N GLY A 426 -6.68 -3.04 11.67
CA GLY A 426 -7.90 -2.91 10.85
C GLY A 426 -7.65 -3.25 9.38
N ASN A 427 -6.57 -2.74 8.80
CA ASN A 427 -6.22 -2.99 7.39
C ASN A 427 -5.75 -4.43 7.14
N ILE A 428 -5.00 -5.04 8.07
CA ILE A 428 -4.59 -6.45 7.96
C ILE A 428 -5.83 -7.34 7.82
N ILE A 429 -6.84 -7.09 8.65
CA ILE A 429 -8.09 -7.84 8.60
C ILE A 429 -8.88 -7.52 7.33
N SER A 430 -9.05 -6.25 6.99
CA SER A 430 -9.95 -5.83 5.91
C SER A 430 -9.36 -6.03 4.50
N ARG A 431 -8.03 -6.14 4.36
CA ARG A 431 -7.32 -6.41 3.10
C ARG A 431 -6.72 -7.83 3.01
N ARG A 432 -7.01 -8.71 3.97
CA ARG A 432 -6.51 -10.11 3.98
C ARG A 432 -6.75 -10.86 2.68
N GLN A 433 -7.84 -10.52 1.96
CA GLN A 433 -8.22 -11.18 0.71
C GLN A 433 -7.19 -10.98 -0.42
N LEU A 434 -6.31 -9.99 -0.30
CA LEU A 434 -5.26 -9.74 -1.28
C LEU A 434 -4.05 -10.67 -1.10
N ASN A 435 -3.87 -11.22 0.13
CA ASN A 435 -2.78 -12.13 0.44
C ASN A 435 -2.88 -13.44 -0.36
N GLY A 436 -1.83 -13.80 -1.07
CA GLY A 436 -1.79 -15.00 -1.92
C GLY A 436 -2.58 -14.89 -3.24
N ARG A 437 -3.22 -13.74 -3.52
CA ARG A 437 -3.93 -13.47 -4.78
C ARG A 437 -3.24 -12.39 -5.61
N ALA A 438 -3.01 -11.24 -5.02
CA ALA A 438 -2.34 -10.11 -5.67
C ALA A 438 -0.82 -10.15 -5.51
N TYR A 439 -0.41 -10.49 -4.32
CA TYR A 439 0.96 -10.55 -3.79
C TYR A 439 0.92 -11.29 -2.45
N LEU A 440 2.05 -11.39 -1.76
CA LEU A 440 2.07 -11.76 -0.34
C LEU A 440 2.00 -10.47 0.51
N SER A 441 1.05 -10.41 1.44
CA SER A 441 0.80 -9.22 2.25
C SER A 441 1.89 -8.98 3.28
N ASP A 442 2.38 -7.74 3.35
CA ASP A 442 3.26 -7.28 4.42
C ASP A 442 2.44 -6.48 5.46
N PRO A 443 2.19 -7.04 6.65
CA PRO A 443 1.45 -6.37 7.72
C PRO A 443 2.27 -5.32 8.48
N ASP A 444 3.54 -5.10 8.14
CA ASP A 444 4.59 -4.42 8.86
C ASP A 444 5.33 -5.37 9.84
N VAL A 445 5.71 -4.88 11.00
CA VAL A 445 6.50 -5.63 11.97
C VAL A 445 5.74 -5.87 13.26
N PHE A 446 6.11 -6.94 13.95
CA PHE A 446 5.68 -7.20 15.32
C PHE A 446 6.82 -6.94 16.31
N PHE A 447 6.45 -6.76 17.59
CA PHE A 447 7.37 -6.51 18.69
C PHE A 447 7.18 -7.57 19.79
N LEU A 448 8.30 -8.02 20.37
CA LEU A 448 8.30 -8.81 21.61
C LEU A 448 9.04 -8.08 22.76
N ARG A 449 9.75 -6.98 22.45
CA ARG A 449 10.48 -6.18 23.45
C ARG A 449 9.54 -5.56 24.47
N GLU A 450 10.05 -5.40 25.69
CA GLU A 450 9.38 -4.66 26.77
C GLU A 450 9.82 -3.19 26.77
N GLU A 451 11.08 -2.94 26.46
CA GLU A 451 11.66 -1.61 26.48
C GLU A 451 11.10 -0.72 25.36
N ASN A 452 10.72 0.52 25.70
CA ASN A 452 10.16 1.51 24.78
C ASN A 452 8.93 1.03 23.98
N CYS A 453 8.21 0.02 24.49
CA CYS A 453 6.99 -0.49 23.87
C CYS A 453 5.85 -0.46 24.92
N LYS A 454 4.74 0.16 24.56
CA LYS A 454 3.57 0.30 25.44
C LYS A 454 2.44 -0.69 25.10
N LEU A 455 2.66 -1.56 24.12
CA LEU A 455 1.76 -2.67 23.86
C LEU A 455 1.83 -3.65 25.02
N THR A 456 0.69 -4.14 25.47
CA THR A 456 0.62 -5.21 26.48
C THR A 456 1.17 -6.53 25.90
N GLU A 457 1.54 -7.48 26.76
CA GLU A 457 2.00 -8.81 26.31
C GLU A 457 0.95 -9.53 25.45
N GLU A 458 -0.33 -9.36 25.78
CA GLU A 458 -1.43 -9.91 25.00
C GLU A 458 -1.51 -9.27 23.62
N GLU A 459 -1.45 -7.92 23.53
CA GLU A 459 -1.46 -7.18 22.26
C GLU A 459 -0.27 -7.57 21.37
N LYS A 460 0.95 -7.64 21.94
CA LYS A 460 2.15 -8.07 21.21
C LYS A 460 2.01 -9.49 20.67
N THR A 461 1.56 -10.42 21.52
CA THR A 461 1.41 -11.84 21.15
C THR A 461 0.30 -12.05 20.11
N GLU A 462 -0.85 -11.40 20.27
CA GLU A 462 -1.94 -11.48 19.28
C GLU A 462 -1.55 -10.86 17.95
N LEU A 463 -0.85 -9.68 17.95
CA LEU A 463 -0.36 -9.03 16.75
C LEU A 463 0.61 -9.95 16.00
N ALA A 464 1.65 -10.45 16.67
CA ALA A 464 2.64 -11.32 16.04
C ALA A 464 2.04 -12.61 15.46
N LYS A 465 1.03 -13.19 16.12
CA LYS A 465 0.29 -14.37 15.61
C LYS A 465 -0.63 -14.00 14.46
N MET A 466 -1.33 -12.87 14.52
CA MET A 466 -2.19 -12.40 13.46
C MET A 466 -1.38 -12.12 12.19
N ASP A 467 -0.22 -11.46 12.33
CA ASP A 467 0.70 -11.18 11.22
C ASP A 467 1.21 -12.47 10.57
N ALA A 468 1.52 -13.49 11.39
CA ALA A 468 1.95 -14.79 10.91
C ALA A 468 0.84 -15.55 10.17
N LEU A 469 -0.42 -15.41 10.59
CA LEU A 469 -1.56 -16.11 10.02
C LEU A 469 -2.17 -15.42 8.79
N LEU A 470 -2.29 -14.09 8.81
CA LEU A 470 -2.95 -13.32 7.74
C LEU A 470 -1.98 -12.65 6.78
N GLY A 471 -0.70 -12.53 7.17
CA GLY A 471 0.35 -11.95 6.35
C GLY A 471 1.10 -12.97 5.50
N GLY A 472 1.88 -12.46 4.55
CA GLY A 472 2.87 -13.22 3.78
C GLY A 472 4.30 -12.79 4.11
N ALA A 473 4.46 -11.68 4.85
CA ALA A 473 5.70 -11.29 5.51
C ALA A 473 5.51 -11.33 7.03
N TRP A 474 6.55 -11.76 7.75
CA TRP A 474 6.58 -11.83 9.20
C TRP A 474 7.94 -11.35 9.70
N LEU A 475 8.03 -10.07 10.02
CA LEU A 475 9.26 -9.38 10.35
C LEU A 475 9.20 -8.84 11.77
N THR A 476 10.33 -8.92 12.49
CA THR A 476 10.53 -8.18 13.75
C THR A 476 11.42 -6.96 13.50
N SER A 477 11.25 -5.93 14.32
CA SER A 477 12.13 -4.77 14.37
C SER A 477 12.54 -4.42 15.80
N ASP A 478 12.70 -5.44 16.61
CA ASP A 478 13.30 -5.33 17.94
C ASP A 478 14.82 -5.40 17.86
N ASP A 479 15.53 -5.11 18.95
CA ASP A 479 16.92 -5.53 19.13
C ASP A 479 16.98 -7.02 19.50
N PRO A 480 17.28 -7.95 18.58
CA PRO A 480 17.30 -9.38 18.91
C PRO A 480 18.44 -9.76 19.86
N GLY A 481 19.45 -8.89 20.00
CA GLY A 481 20.55 -9.05 20.95
C GLY A 481 20.07 -9.00 22.38
N SER A 482 19.05 -8.20 22.66
CA SER A 482 18.44 -8.01 23.99
C SER A 482 17.45 -9.09 24.39
N TYR A 483 17.04 -9.97 23.48
CA TYR A 483 16.02 -10.99 23.76
C TYR A 483 16.45 -11.94 24.87
N THR A 484 15.61 -12.05 25.91
CA THR A 484 15.75 -13.05 26.97
C THR A 484 15.56 -14.46 26.42
N PRO A 485 15.94 -15.52 27.15
CA PRO A 485 15.65 -16.89 26.75
C PRO A 485 14.16 -17.16 26.55
N GLU A 486 13.27 -16.48 27.30
CA GLU A 486 11.84 -16.58 27.18
C GLU A 486 11.33 -15.90 25.92
N MET A 487 11.77 -14.69 25.62
CA MET A 487 11.42 -13.99 24.38
C MET A 487 11.85 -14.79 23.15
N ARG A 488 13.05 -15.38 23.15
CA ARG A 488 13.50 -16.26 22.06
C ARG A 488 12.61 -17.47 21.88
N ARG A 489 12.19 -18.10 22.99
CA ARG A 489 11.25 -19.22 22.95
C ARG A 489 9.90 -18.80 22.37
N ASN A 490 9.37 -17.66 22.81
CA ASN A 490 8.12 -17.10 22.29
C ASN A 490 8.22 -16.77 20.79
N TYR A 491 9.33 -16.19 20.35
CA TYR A 491 9.59 -15.95 18.92
C TYR A 491 9.46 -17.25 18.11
N TRP A 492 10.13 -18.34 18.53
CA TRP A 492 10.09 -19.62 17.83
C TRP A 492 8.71 -20.29 17.89
N LEU A 493 7.99 -20.15 18.97
CA LEU A 493 6.63 -20.66 19.10
C LEU A 493 5.66 -19.93 18.17
N ILE A 494 5.80 -18.60 18.07
CA ILE A 494 4.93 -17.79 17.20
C ILE A 494 5.32 -17.97 15.72
N ARG A 495 6.60 -18.08 15.41
CA ARG A 495 7.08 -18.34 14.05
C ARG A 495 6.37 -19.53 13.38
N ARG A 496 6.00 -20.56 14.12
CA ARG A 496 5.30 -21.74 13.59
C ARG A 496 3.96 -21.38 12.92
N TYR A 497 3.31 -20.31 13.35
CA TYR A 497 2.04 -19.86 12.75
C TYR A 497 2.21 -19.42 11.29
N THR A 498 3.41 -19.08 10.85
CA THR A 498 3.69 -18.80 9.43
C THR A 498 3.63 -20.05 8.54
N GLU A 499 3.50 -21.23 9.12
CA GLU A 499 3.38 -22.54 8.44
C GLU A 499 1.95 -23.09 8.53
N ALA A 500 1.05 -22.34 9.18
CA ALA A 500 -0.35 -22.72 9.31
C ALA A 500 -1.02 -22.83 7.94
N GLN A 501 -1.94 -23.80 7.84
CA GLN A 501 -2.72 -24.07 6.64
C GLN A 501 -4.20 -23.75 6.89
N ASN A 502 -4.99 -23.69 5.83
CA ASN A 502 -6.44 -23.48 5.90
C ASN A 502 -6.82 -22.24 6.75
N VAL A 503 -6.02 -21.16 6.62
CA VAL A 503 -6.21 -19.95 7.40
C VAL A 503 -7.42 -19.17 6.88
N GLN A 504 -8.40 -18.95 7.75
CA GLN A 504 -9.63 -18.22 7.42
C GLN A 504 -10.04 -17.29 8.57
N TYR A 505 -10.32 -16.03 8.24
CA TYR A 505 -10.91 -15.11 9.21
C TYR A 505 -12.43 -15.31 9.30
N ASP A 506 -12.94 -15.55 10.49
CA ASP A 506 -14.38 -15.58 10.79
C ASP A 506 -14.84 -14.17 11.20
N PRO A 507 -15.50 -13.41 10.31
CA PRO A 507 -15.87 -12.03 10.57
C PRO A 507 -17.02 -11.90 11.58
N VAL A 508 -17.78 -12.96 11.80
CA VAL A 508 -18.91 -12.99 12.76
C VAL A 508 -18.39 -13.24 14.17
N ARG A 509 -17.45 -14.18 14.32
CA ARG A 509 -16.82 -14.50 15.61
C ARG A 509 -15.57 -13.68 15.90
N ARG A 510 -15.09 -12.88 14.92
CA ARG A 510 -13.89 -12.03 15.03
C ARG A 510 -12.66 -12.81 15.47
N ARG A 511 -12.42 -13.96 14.81
CA ARG A 511 -11.31 -14.86 15.09
C ARG A 511 -10.70 -15.41 13.80
N ILE A 512 -9.48 -15.91 13.90
CA ILE A 512 -8.78 -16.57 12.79
C ILE A 512 -8.82 -18.07 13.05
N ASN A 513 -9.45 -18.84 12.16
CA ASN A 513 -9.40 -20.31 12.17
C ASN A 513 -8.22 -20.73 11.31
N TYR A 514 -7.50 -21.76 11.71
CA TYR A 514 -6.33 -22.28 11.01
C TYR A 514 -6.08 -23.73 11.39
N GLU A 515 -5.20 -24.39 10.64
CA GLU A 515 -4.68 -25.72 10.94
C GLU A 515 -3.17 -25.60 11.16
N LEU A 516 -2.68 -26.13 12.29
CA LEU A 516 -1.25 -26.15 12.62
C LEU A 516 -0.86 -27.57 13.02
N ASP A 517 0.18 -28.13 12.41
CA ASP A 517 0.65 -29.51 12.59
C ASP A 517 -0.45 -30.57 12.35
N GLY A 518 -1.41 -30.28 11.44
CA GLY A 518 -2.55 -31.15 11.16
C GLY A 518 -3.71 -31.06 12.15
N TYR A 519 -3.65 -30.11 13.10
CA TYR A 519 -4.72 -29.91 14.08
C TYR A 519 -5.45 -28.61 13.86
N PRO A 520 -6.79 -28.60 13.78
CA PRO A 520 -7.58 -27.39 13.68
C PRO A 520 -7.52 -26.60 15.00
N ALA A 521 -7.36 -25.30 14.88
CA ALA A 521 -7.28 -24.36 15.98
C ALA A 521 -7.88 -23.00 15.60
N HIS A 522 -7.96 -22.09 16.56
CA HIS A 522 -8.34 -20.71 16.29
C HIS A 522 -7.62 -19.72 17.21
N LEU A 523 -7.48 -18.50 16.74
CA LEU A 523 -6.99 -17.35 17.49
C LEU A 523 -8.12 -16.32 17.61
N ASP A 524 -8.57 -16.07 18.83
CA ASP A 524 -9.47 -14.97 19.14
C ASP A 524 -8.65 -13.66 19.22
N LEU A 525 -9.12 -12.60 18.57
CA LEU A 525 -8.44 -11.28 18.53
C LEU A 525 -9.00 -10.36 19.62
N LYS A 526 -8.98 -10.80 20.89
CA LYS A 526 -9.61 -10.06 22.01
C LYS A 526 -8.85 -8.82 22.41
N ALA A 527 -7.53 -8.87 22.39
CA ALA A 527 -6.70 -7.72 22.74
C ALA A 527 -6.63 -6.68 21.61
N LEU A 528 -6.70 -7.11 20.36
CA LEU A 528 -6.60 -6.24 19.18
C LEU A 528 -7.94 -5.64 18.74
N LEU A 529 -9.08 -6.28 19.03
CA LEU A 529 -10.41 -5.85 18.59
C LEU A 529 -11.31 -5.43 19.77
N LYS A 530 -10.71 -4.73 20.71
CA LYS A 530 -11.39 -4.13 21.90
C LYS A 530 -12.48 -3.15 21.52
#